data_ca5f1c6ff3972312a4d3ddbc5232cfc7
#
_entry.id   ca5f1c6ff3972312a4d3ddbc5232cfc7
#
_cell.length_a   1.000
_cell.length_b   1.000
_cell.length_c   1.000
_cell.angle_alpha   90.00
_cell.angle_beta   90.00
_cell.angle_gamma   90.00
#
_symmetry.space_group_name_H-M   'P 1'
#
loop_
_entity.id
_entity.type
_entity.pdbx_description
1 polymer ?
#
loop_
_entity_poly.entity_id
_entity_poly.type
_entity_poly.pdbx_seq_one_letter_code
_entity_poly.pdbx_strand_id
1 'polypeptide(L)'
;VPAPGETGGSGGGESASVARHRAQAPQQVHCAVLTVSDTRNLQSDLGGDLLVQLLESAGHRVVFREIVADDADAIRAAALCALAGDCRALLLTGGTGIAPRDVTPEALRPLLERELPGFGELFRMLSYREIGAAALLSRALAGQRGGKLLFALPGSRGAIRTALEKLVLPELGHLAGESARRA
;
A
#
# COMPACT_ATOMS: atom_id res chain seq x y z
N VAL A 1 34.48 39.73 22.32
CA VAL A 1 33.60 39.70 21.15
C VAL A 1 32.86 38.36 21.19
N PRO A 2 31.53 38.26 21.44
CA PRO A 2 30.77 37.02 21.38
C PRO A 2 30.35 36.72 19.94
N ALA A 3 30.44 35.47 19.54
CA ALA A 3 30.00 34.95 18.26
C ALA A 3 28.45 34.93 18.19
N PRO A 4 27.84 35.15 17.00
CA PRO A 4 26.39 35.08 16.84
C PRO A 4 25.91 33.62 16.81
N GLY A 5 24.89 33.30 17.59
CA GLY A 5 24.23 32.01 17.64
C GLY A 5 23.43 31.77 16.37
N GLU A 6 23.68 30.63 15.72
CA GLU A 6 22.85 30.09 14.65
C GLU A 6 21.63 29.37 15.23
N THR A 7 20.50 30.03 15.19
CA THR A 7 19.19 29.38 15.36
C THR A 7 18.70 28.86 14.01
N GLY A 8 19.12 27.68 13.63
CA GLY A 8 18.64 26.98 12.46
C GLY A 8 17.43 26.10 12.78
N GLY A 9 16.24 26.68 12.93
CA GLY A 9 14.98 25.96 12.97
C GLY A 9 14.53 25.61 11.54
N SER A 10 14.93 24.46 10.97
CA SER A 10 14.35 23.95 9.75
C SER A 10 13.08 23.16 10.07
N GLY A 11 11.99 23.85 10.33
CA GLY A 11 10.66 23.28 10.22
C GLY A 11 10.38 23.06 8.72
N GLY A 12 10.40 21.81 8.24
CA GLY A 12 9.99 21.46 6.90
C GLY A 12 8.49 21.73 6.73
N GLY A 13 8.12 22.95 6.36
CA GLY A 13 6.75 23.32 6.02
C GLY A 13 6.33 22.60 4.74
N GLU A 14 5.17 21.97 4.76
CA GLU A 14 4.54 21.39 3.58
C GLU A 14 4.40 22.49 2.49
N SER A 15 4.80 22.16 1.25
CA SER A 15 4.66 23.15 0.17
C SER A 15 3.18 23.48 -0.07
N ALA A 16 2.85 24.74 -0.35
CA ALA A 16 1.47 25.18 -0.56
C ALA A 16 0.74 24.47 -1.71
N SER A 17 1.48 23.87 -2.66
CA SER A 17 0.93 23.03 -3.71
C SER A 17 0.48 21.66 -3.19
N VAL A 18 1.30 21.01 -2.35
CA VAL A 18 0.97 19.71 -1.73
C VAL A 18 -0.24 19.85 -0.82
N ALA A 19 -0.26 20.90 0.02
CA ALA A 19 -1.41 21.19 0.88
C ALA A 19 -2.71 21.40 0.09
N ARG A 20 -2.67 22.11 -1.04
CA ARG A 20 -3.84 22.28 -1.91
C ARG A 20 -4.31 20.95 -2.54
N HIS A 21 -3.39 20.12 -3.01
CA HIS A 21 -3.74 18.83 -3.60
C HIS A 21 -4.37 17.88 -2.55
N ARG A 22 -3.85 17.87 -1.34
CA ARG A 22 -4.46 17.10 -0.23
C ARG A 22 -5.85 17.61 0.14
N ALA A 23 -6.06 18.93 0.15
CA ALA A 23 -7.37 19.52 0.45
C ALA A 23 -8.46 19.18 -0.58
N GLN A 24 -8.06 18.91 -1.84
CA GLN A 24 -8.95 18.52 -2.93
C GLN A 24 -9.06 16.99 -3.10
N ALA A 25 -8.31 16.22 -2.32
CA ALA A 25 -8.29 14.77 -2.40
C ALA A 25 -9.62 14.16 -1.91
N PRO A 26 -10.08 13.03 -2.49
CA PRO A 26 -11.23 12.32 -1.98
C PRO A 26 -10.98 11.87 -0.55
N GLN A 27 -11.88 12.23 0.37
CA GLN A 27 -11.77 11.84 1.77
C GLN A 27 -12.11 10.35 1.98
N GLN A 28 -12.97 9.80 1.15
CA GLN A 28 -13.31 8.37 1.14
C GLN A 28 -12.84 7.74 -0.18
N VAL A 29 -12.09 6.65 -0.06
CA VAL A 29 -11.62 5.83 -1.19
C VAL A 29 -12.26 4.45 -1.10
N HIS A 30 -12.81 3.95 -2.21
CA HIS A 30 -13.26 2.57 -2.31
C HIS A 30 -12.05 1.66 -2.50
N CYS A 31 -11.89 0.70 -1.61
CA CYS A 31 -10.75 -0.21 -1.56
C CYS A 31 -11.18 -1.64 -1.86
N ALA A 32 -10.33 -2.39 -2.54
CA ALA A 32 -10.39 -3.84 -2.64
C ALA A 32 -9.27 -4.45 -1.82
N VAL A 33 -9.53 -5.59 -1.16
CA VAL A 33 -8.55 -6.33 -0.35
C VAL A 33 -8.42 -7.74 -0.88
N LEU A 34 -7.19 -8.18 -1.20
CA LEU A 34 -6.86 -9.55 -1.55
C LEU A 34 -5.87 -10.11 -0.54
N THR A 35 -6.16 -11.28 0.00
CA THR A 35 -5.21 -12.05 0.82
C THR A 35 -4.66 -13.19 -0.02
N VAL A 36 -3.34 -13.23 -0.18
CA VAL A 36 -2.64 -14.29 -0.91
C VAL A 36 -2.22 -15.35 0.10
N SER A 37 -2.82 -16.55 0.03
CA SER A 37 -2.54 -17.64 0.95
C SER A 37 -3.18 -18.96 0.51
N ASP A 38 -2.40 -20.06 0.56
CA ASP A 38 -2.89 -21.43 0.32
C ASP A 38 -3.60 -22.04 1.53
N THR A 39 -3.44 -21.47 2.71
CA THR A 39 -3.85 -22.12 3.97
C THR A 39 -4.94 -21.37 4.74
N ARG A 40 -5.25 -20.12 4.36
CA ARG A 40 -6.24 -19.30 5.06
C ARG A 40 -7.61 -19.37 4.41
N ASN A 41 -8.62 -19.15 5.23
CA ASN A 41 -9.99 -18.87 4.83
C ASN A 41 -10.46 -17.58 5.51
N LEU A 42 -11.66 -17.11 5.21
CA LEU A 42 -12.18 -15.86 5.76
C LEU A 42 -12.22 -15.83 7.30
N GLN A 43 -12.36 -16.98 7.97
CA GLN A 43 -12.39 -17.06 9.44
C GLN A 43 -10.98 -17.00 10.07
N SER A 44 -9.95 -17.39 9.32
CA SER A 44 -8.56 -17.44 9.79
C SER A 44 -7.67 -16.34 9.23
N ASP A 45 -8.22 -15.46 8.38
CA ASP A 45 -7.49 -14.39 7.69
C ASP A 45 -7.35 -13.13 8.56
N LEU A 46 -6.56 -13.24 9.63
CA LEU A 46 -6.30 -12.11 10.53
C LEU A 46 -5.56 -10.93 9.85
N GLY A 47 -4.86 -11.19 8.74
CA GLY A 47 -4.18 -10.15 7.97
C GLY A 47 -5.16 -9.32 7.15
N GLY A 48 -6.04 -9.98 6.40
CA GLY A 48 -7.09 -9.31 5.65
C GLY A 48 -8.10 -8.60 6.56
N ASP A 49 -8.46 -9.20 7.71
CA ASP A 49 -9.30 -8.55 8.71
C ASP A 49 -8.67 -7.23 9.20
N LEU A 50 -7.37 -7.26 9.49
CA LEU A 50 -6.65 -6.06 9.91
C LEU A 50 -6.62 -4.99 8.82
N LEU A 51 -6.42 -5.36 7.55
CA LEU A 51 -6.49 -4.43 6.42
C LEU A 51 -7.86 -3.76 6.33
N VAL A 52 -8.94 -4.55 6.37
CA VAL A 52 -10.32 -4.04 6.35
C VAL A 52 -10.55 -3.09 7.52
N GLN A 53 -10.22 -3.52 8.75
CA GLN A 53 -10.39 -2.72 9.95
C GLN A 53 -9.66 -1.37 9.86
N LEU A 54 -8.41 -1.34 9.41
CA LEU A 54 -7.61 -0.11 9.32
C LEU A 54 -8.17 0.83 8.26
N LEU A 55 -8.57 0.32 7.10
CA LEU A 55 -9.17 1.10 6.02
C LEU A 55 -10.49 1.73 6.45
N GLU A 56 -11.39 0.96 7.05
CA GLU A 56 -12.70 1.43 7.49
C GLU A 56 -12.60 2.40 8.67
N SER A 57 -11.70 2.14 9.62
CA SER A 57 -11.44 3.06 10.74
C SER A 57 -10.88 4.41 10.27
N ALA A 58 -10.21 4.46 9.12
CA ALA A 58 -9.73 5.68 8.48
C ALA A 58 -10.77 6.37 7.58
N GLY A 59 -12.02 5.86 7.53
CA GLY A 59 -13.11 6.44 6.76
C GLY A 59 -13.19 5.96 5.31
N HIS A 60 -12.38 5.00 4.89
CA HIS A 60 -12.44 4.40 3.56
C HIS A 60 -13.48 3.26 3.53
N ARG A 61 -13.85 2.80 2.34
CA ARG A 61 -14.85 1.74 2.17
C ARG A 61 -14.25 0.53 1.46
N VAL A 62 -14.32 -0.65 2.09
CA VAL A 62 -13.95 -1.90 1.43
C VAL A 62 -15.16 -2.41 0.63
N VAL A 63 -15.02 -2.45 -0.69
CA VAL A 63 -16.07 -2.84 -1.64
C VAL A 63 -15.87 -4.24 -2.22
N PHE A 64 -14.70 -4.82 -2.00
CA PHE A 64 -14.36 -6.17 -2.47
C PHE A 64 -13.34 -6.81 -1.52
N ARG A 65 -13.52 -8.08 -1.19
CA ARG A 65 -12.55 -8.88 -0.42
C ARG A 65 -12.53 -10.32 -0.91
N GLU A 66 -11.34 -10.87 -1.14
CA GLU A 66 -11.14 -12.24 -1.56
C GLU A 66 -9.83 -12.82 -1.01
N ILE A 67 -9.77 -14.14 -0.88
CA ILE A 67 -8.54 -14.89 -0.60
C ILE A 67 -8.20 -15.71 -1.83
N VAL A 68 -6.95 -15.61 -2.29
CA VAL A 68 -6.46 -16.30 -3.48
C VAL A 68 -5.24 -17.15 -3.14
N ALA A 69 -5.03 -18.23 -3.88
CA ALA A 69 -3.86 -19.09 -3.74
C ALA A 69 -2.56 -18.34 -4.06
N ASP A 70 -1.43 -18.82 -3.52
CA ASP A 70 -0.06 -18.37 -3.85
C ASP A 70 0.33 -18.85 -5.27
N ASP A 71 -0.45 -18.45 -6.28
CA ASP A 71 -0.27 -18.73 -7.70
C ASP A 71 -0.33 -17.44 -8.51
N ALA A 72 0.65 -17.23 -9.39
CA ALA A 72 0.79 -15.96 -10.11
C ALA A 72 -0.40 -15.66 -11.04
N ASP A 73 -0.98 -16.66 -11.67
CA ASP A 73 -2.12 -16.48 -12.57
C ASP A 73 -3.42 -16.25 -11.79
N ALA A 74 -3.61 -16.96 -10.66
CA ALA A 74 -4.73 -16.75 -9.75
C ALA A 74 -4.69 -15.33 -9.16
N ILE A 75 -3.54 -14.89 -8.66
CA ILE A 75 -3.34 -13.52 -8.13
C ILE A 75 -3.63 -12.48 -9.20
N ARG A 76 -3.12 -12.68 -10.41
CA ARG A 76 -3.33 -11.75 -11.54
C ARG A 76 -4.80 -11.67 -11.94
N ALA A 77 -5.48 -12.81 -12.04
CA ALA A 77 -6.89 -12.87 -12.40
C ALA A 77 -7.76 -12.15 -11.35
N ALA A 78 -7.55 -12.42 -10.06
CA ALA A 78 -8.27 -11.77 -8.97
C ALA A 78 -7.99 -10.26 -8.91
N ALA A 79 -6.73 -9.86 -9.11
CA ALA A 79 -6.37 -8.44 -9.17
C ALA A 79 -7.08 -7.71 -10.32
N LEU A 80 -7.13 -8.30 -11.50
CA LEU A 80 -7.85 -7.74 -12.65
C LEU A 80 -9.36 -7.68 -12.42
N CYS A 81 -9.94 -8.71 -11.79
CA CYS A 81 -11.35 -8.72 -11.41
C CYS A 81 -11.66 -7.59 -10.42
N ALA A 82 -10.88 -7.44 -9.36
CA ALA A 82 -11.04 -6.35 -8.40
C ALA A 82 -10.90 -4.96 -9.05
N LEU A 83 -9.92 -4.81 -9.94
CA LEU A 83 -9.70 -3.55 -10.68
C LEU A 83 -10.79 -3.25 -11.71
N ALA A 84 -11.49 -4.24 -12.25
CA ALA A 84 -12.65 -4.02 -13.11
C ALA A 84 -13.87 -3.49 -12.34
N GLY A 85 -13.94 -3.73 -11.02
CA GLY A 85 -15.01 -3.24 -10.14
C GLY A 85 -14.86 -1.77 -9.73
N ASP A 86 -15.58 -1.39 -8.68
CA ASP A 86 -15.70 0.01 -8.20
C ASP A 86 -14.57 0.43 -7.22
N CYS A 87 -13.50 -0.34 -7.09
CA CYS A 87 -12.37 0.08 -6.26
C CYS A 87 -11.51 1.14 -6.95
N ARG A 88 -10.90 2.03 -6.13
CA ARG A 88 -9.88 3.00 -6.54
C ARG A 88 -8.49 2.59 -6.05
N ALA A 89 -8.44 1.75 -5.05
CA ALA A 89 -7.21 1.17 -4.52
C ALA A 89 -7.40 -0.32 -4.28
N LEU A 90 -6.45 -1.13 -4.73
CA LEU A 90 -6.35 -2.55 -4.49
C LEU A 90 -5.15 -2.80 -3.55
N LEU A 91 -5.41 -3.43 -2.41
CA LEU A 91 -4.38 -3.79 -1.44
C LEU A 91 -4.28 -5.32 -1.35
N LEU A 92 -3.10 -5.85 -1.63
CA LEU A 92 -2.81 -7.26 -1.46
C LEU A 92 -1.93 -7.47 -0.23
N THR A 93 -2.14 -8.57 0.49
CA THR A 93 -1.27 -9.00 1.59
C THR A 93 -0.89 -10.46 1.46
N GLY A 94 0.39 -10.77 1.62
CA GLY A 94 0.97 -12.10 1.46
C GLY A 94 1.78 -12.28 0.18
N GLY A 95 2.57 -13.35 0.11
CA GLY A 95 3.36 -13.74 -1.07
C GLY A 95 4.42 -12.74 -1.53
N THR A 96 4.94 -11.86 -0.62
CA THR A 96 5.96 -10.85 -0.98
C THR A 96 7.35 -11.15 -0.43
N GLY A 97 7.58 -12.32 0.17
CA GLY A 97 8.88 -12.77 0.64
C GLY A 97 9.75 -13.34 -0.49
N ILE A 98 10.75 -14.14 -0.13
CA ILE A 98 11.73 -14.72 -1.05
C ILE A 98 11.58 -16.24 -1.25
N ALA A 99 10.56 -16.85 -0.63
CA ALA A 99 10.30 -18.27 -0.86
C ALA A 99 9.82 -18.49 -2.30
N PRO A 100 10.06 -19.68 -2.91
CA PRO A 100 9.65 -19.96 -4.28
C PRO A 100 8.15 -19.75 -4.56
N ARG A 101 7.30 -19.89 -3.52
CA ARG A 101 5.85 -19.64 -3.61
C ARG A 101 5.47 -18.16 -3.44
N ASP A 102 6.38 -17.30 -2.98
CA ASP A 102 6.09 -15.87 -2.82
C ASP A 102 6.16 -15.19 -4.21
N VAL A 103 5.04 -15.17 -4.93
CA VAL A 103 4.98 -14.73 -6.33
C VAL A 103 4.12 -13.47 -6.54
N THR A 104 3.65 -12.84 -5.46
CA THR A 104 2.79 -11.64 -5.56
C THR A 104 3.45 -10.50 -6.35
N PRO A 105 4.74 -10.14 -6.15
CA PRO A 105 5.38 -9.10 -6.95
C PRO A 105 5.46 -9.45 -8.44
N GLU A 106 5.74 -10.71 -8.77
CA GLU A 106 5.83 -11.21 -10.14
C GLU A 106 4.45 -11.20 -10.84
N ALA A 107 3.38 -11.50 -10.08
CA ALA A 107 2.02 -11.44 -10.59
C ALA A 107 1.57 -10.00 -10.88
N LEU A 108 1.92 -9.06 -10.01
CA LEU A 108 1.41 -7.69 -10.08
C LEU A 108 2.24 -6.75 -10.95
N ARG A 109 3.58 -6.87 -10.96
CA ARG A 109 4.44 -5.94 -11.69
C ARG A 109 4.09 -5.81 -13.18
N PRO A 110 3.73 -6.89 -13.91
CA PRO A 110 3.28 -6.77 -15.30
C PRO A 110 1.96 -6.02 -15.47
N LEU A 111 1.16 -5.87 -14.42
CA LEU A 111 -0.08 -5.11 -14.44
C LEU A 111 0.15 -3.62 -14.29
N LEU A 112 1.27 -3.19 -13.71
CA LEU A 112 1.52 -1.78 -13.41
C LEU A 112 1.86 -1.01 -14.69
N GLU A 113 1.17 0.10 -14.92
CA GLU A 113 1.53 1.10 -15.95
C GLU A 113 2.64 2.02 -15.43
N ARG A 114 2.63 2.28 -14.12
CA ARG A 114 3.66 3.06 -13.41
C ARG A 114 3.89 2.45 -12.03
N GLU A 115 5.13 2.13 -11.74
CA GLU A 115 5.55 1.71 -10.39
C GLU A 115 5.79 2.94 -9.52
N LEU A 116 5.53 2.82 -8.20
CA LEU A 116 5.85 3.80 -7.17
C LEU A 116 7.01 3.26 -6.31
N PRO A 117 8.27 3.37 -6.76
CA PRO A 117 9.43 2.76 -6.09
C PRO A 117 9.59 3.28 -4.65
N GLY A 118 9.30 4.57 -4.44
CA GLY A 118 9.37 5.22 -3.14
C GLY A 118 8.53 4.53 -2.06
N PHE A 119 7.43 3.87 -2.42
CA PHE A 119 6.66 3.09 -1.45
C PHE A 119 7.50 1.95 -0.85
N GLY A 120 8.13 1.13 -1.69
CA GLY A 120 8.96 0.02 -1.23
C GLY A 120 10.20 0.49 -0.47
N GLU A 121 10.80 1.59 -0.87
CA GLU A 121 11.95 2.21 -0.19
C GLU A 121 11.59 2.68 1.21
N LEU A 122 10.55 3.49 1.35
CA LEU A 122 10.06 4.00 2.63
C LEU A 122 9.58 2.87 3.54
N PHE A 123 8.87 1.88 2.98
CA PHE A 123 8.39 0.73 3.74
C PHE A 123 9.57 -0.06 4.34
N ARG A 124 10.59 -0.37 3.55
CA ARG A 124 11.78 -1.09 4.04
C ARG A 124 12.57 -0.27 5.05
N MET A 125 12.67 1.05 4.86
CA MET A 125 13.31 1.93 5.83
C MET A 125 12.60 1.92 7.19
N LEU A 126 11.26 2.00 7.20
CA LEU A 126 10.46 1.92 8.42
C LEU A 126 10.55 0.54 9.06
N SER A 127 10.43 -0.52 8.27
CA SER A 127 10.57 -1.90 8.74
C SER A 127 11.95 -2.17 9.34
N TYR A 128 13.03 -1.61 8.76
CA TYR A 128 14.38 -1.75 9.32
C TYR A 128 14.48 -1.20 10.75
N ARG A 129 13.76 -0.13 11.06
CA ARG A 129 13.72 0.45 12.42
C ARG A 129 13.01 -0.46 13.43
N GLU A 130 12.07 -1.29 12.95
CA GLU A 130 11.26 -2.17 13.79
C GLU A 130 11.86 -3.58 13.94
N ILE A 131 12.36 -4.15 12.84
CA ILE A 131 12.79 -5.55 12.75
C ILE A 131 14.24 -5.73 12.27
N GLY A 132 15.00 -4.64 12.12
CA GLY A 132 16.40 -4.69 11.70
C GLY A 132 16.58 -5.25 10.29
N ALA A 133 17.68 -5.95 10.07
CA ALA A 133 18.07 -6.47 8.76
C ALA A 133 17.07 -7.45 8.12
N ALA A 134 16.15 -8.04 8.89
CA ALA A 134 15.07 -8.89 8.34
C ALA A 134 14.17 -8.13 7.34
N ALA A 135 14.15 -6.79 7.37
CA ALA A 135 13.46 -5.96 6.39
C ALA A 135 13.95 -6.15 4.95
N LEU A 136 15.19 -6.66 4.75
CA LEU A 136 15.73 -6.99 3.43
C LEU A 136 14.91 -8.05 2.69
N LEU A 137 14.18 -8.91 3.41
CA LEU A 137 13.39 -9.98 2.83
C LEU A 137 12.09 -9.48 2.19
N SER A 138 11.72 -8.21 2.41
CA SER A 138 10.46 -7.66 1.90
C SER A 138 10.59 -7.14 0.47
N ARG A 139 9.74 -7.66 -0.40
CA ARG A 139 9.57 -7.19 -1.77
C ARG A 139 8.26 -6.41 -1.97
N ALA A 140 7.82 -5.72 -0.90
CA ALA A 140 6.67 -4.82 -0.97
C ALA A 140 6.82 -3.83 -2.13
N LEU A 141 5.75 -3.61 -2.88
CA LEU A 141 5.70 -2.70 -4.02
C LEU A 141 4.36 -1.98 -4.10
N ALA A 142 4.35 -0.86 -4.81
CA ALA A 142 3.12 -0.16 -5.18
C ALA A 142 3.25 0.41 -6.59
N GLY A 143 2.10 0.70 -7.19
CA GLY A 143 2.01 1.32 -8.50
C GLY A 143 0.58 1.68 -8.87
N GLN A 144 0.37 2.06 -10.13
CA GLN A 144 -0.95 2.38 -10.65
C GLN A 144 -1.22 1.67 -11.98
N ARG A 145 -2.52 1.44 -12.25
CA ARG A 145 -3.07 0.95 -13.50
C ARG A 145 -4.44 1.56 -13.77
N GLY A 146 -4.66 2.12 -14.94
CA GLY A 146 -5.96 2.68 -15.33
C GLY A 146 -6.49 3.74 -14.35
N GLY A 147 -5.60 4.51 -13.72
CA GLY A 147 -5.97 5.50 -12.71
C GLY A 147 -6.34 4.89 -11.34
N LYS A 148 -6.08 3.61 -11.09
CA LYS A 148 -6.29 2.91 -9.82
C LYS A 148 -4.96 2.53 -9.19
N LEU A 149 -4.90 2.54 -7.87
CA LEU A 149 -3.70 2.22 -7.09
C LEU A 149 -3.63 0.72 -6.80
N LEU A 150 -2.42 0.18 -6.77
CA LEU A 150 -2.13 -1.19 -6.34
C LEU A 150 -1.02 -1.16 -5.30
N PHE A 151 -1.21 -1.91 -4.21
CA PHE A 151 -0.23 -2.09 -3.13
C PHE A 151 -0.06 -3.57 -2.83
N ALA A 152 1.16 -4.08 -2.86
CA ALA A 152 1.51 -5.41 -2.37
C ALA A 152 2.26 -5.31 -1.06
N LEU A 153 1.68 -5.87 0.00
CA LEU A 153 2.14 -5.77 1.38
C LEU A 153 2.58 -7.15 1.89
N PRO A 154 3.55 -7.23 2.80
CA PRO A 154 3.86 -8.48 3.48
C PRO A 154 2.68 -8.99 4.31
N GLY A 155 2.62 -10.32 4.51
CA GLY A 155 1.51 -10.96 5.22
C GLY A 155 1.55 -10.83 6.75
N SER A 156 2.58 -10.26 7.35
CA SER A 156 2.65 -10.10 8.80
C SER A 156 1.81 -8.89 9.27
N ARG A 157 1.11 -9.04 10.39
CA ARG A 157 0.28 -7.97 10.96
C ARG A 157 1.08 -6.69 11.29
N GLY A 158 2.33 -6.84 11.76
CA GLY A 158 3.22 -5.70 11.99
C GLY A 158 3.50 -4.94 10.71
N ALA A 159 3.88 -5.65 9.64
CA ALA A 159 4.13 -5.04 8.33
C ALA A 159 2.89 -4.36 7.75
N ILE A 160 1.70 -4.96 7.89
CA ILE A 160 0.43 -4.36 7.48
C ILE A 160 0.20 -3.03 8.21
N ARG A 161 0.36 -3.01 9.54
CA ARG A 161 0.22 -1.77 10.32
C ARG A 161 1.20 -0.70 9.88
N THR A 162 2.49 -1.03 9.79
CA THR A 162 3.52 -0.09 9.36
C THR A 162 3.22 0.48 7.98
N ALA A 163 2.84 -0.36 7.00
CA ALA A 163 2.49 0.09 5.66
C ALA A 163 1.24 0.99 5.66
N LEU A 164 0.16 0.57 6.33
CA LEU A 164 -1.10 1.30 6.32
C LEU A 164 -0.98 2.60 7.11
N GLU A 165 -0.61 2.54 8.38
CA GLU A 165 -0.64 3.69 9.29
C GLU A 165 0.41 4.75 8.95
N LYS A 166 1.58 4.34 8.42
CA LYS A 166 2.71 5.26 8.17
C LYS A 166 2.80 5.74 6.72
N LEU A 167 2.29 4.99 5.74
CA LEU A 167 2.50 5.31 4.33
C LEU A 167 1.18 5.42 3.54
N VAL A 168 0.31 4.40 3.62
CA VAL A 168 -0.86 4.34 2.72
C VAL A 168 -1.96 5.27 3.19
N LEU A 169 -2.45 5.13 4.43
CA LEU A 169 -3.61 5.88 4.92
C LEU A 169 -3.40 7.40 4.92
N PRO A 170 -2.22 7.94 5.31
CA PRO A 170 -1.99 9.38 5.26
C PRO A 170 -2.07 9.98 3.85
N GLU A 171 -1.82 9.18 2.82
CA GLU A 171 -1.72 9.65 1.43
C GLU A 171 -2.77 9.04 0.49
N LEU A 172 -3.59 8.09 0.96
CA LEU A 172 -4.47 7.30 0.08
C LEU A 172 -5.42 8.16 -0.75
N GLY A 173 -6.05 9.15 -0.12
CA GLY A 173 -6.92 10.09 -0.82
C GLY A 173 -6.15 10.91 -1.86
N HIS A 174 -4.99 11.46 -1.49
CA HIS A 174 -4.15 12.24 -2.38
C HIS A 174 -3.67 11.41 -3.57
N LEU A 175 -3.12 10.23 -3.34
CA LEU A 175 -2.68 9.31 -4.40
C LEU A 175 -3.83 8.90 -5.33
N ALA A 176 -5.03 8.62 -4.78
CA ALA A 176 -6.21 8.29 -5.57
C ALA A 176 -6.66 9.46 -6.44
N GLY A 177 -6.59 10.70 -5.92
CA GLY A 177 -6.84 11.91 -6.69
C GLY A 177 -5.85 12.11 -7.83
N GLU A 178 -4.55 12.00 -7.54
CA GLU A 178 -3.49 12.14 -8.54
C GLU A 178 -3.53 11.06 -9.62
N SER A 179 -3.75 9.80 -9.23
CA SER A 179 -3.83 8.67 -10.17
C SER A 179 -5.01 8.79 -11.15
N ALA A 180 -6.07 9.51 -10.76
CA ALA A 180 -7.26 9.71 -11.57
C ALA A 180 -7.15 10.88 -12.56
N ARG A 181 -6.17 11.77 -12.39
CA ARG A 181 -5.98 12.90 -13.31
C ARG A 181 -5.59 12.39 -14.69
N ARG A 182 -6.39 12.75 -15.67
CA ARG A 182 -6.02 12.56 -17.09
C ARG A 182 -5.10 13.73 -17.48
N ALA A 183 -4.03 13.42 -18.22
CA ALA A 183 -3.18 14.43 -18.82
C ALA A 183 -3.97 15.27 -19.82
#